data_e65c83ed386c2ab0d86fdd16db63cd44
#
_entry.id   e65c83ed386c2ab0d86fdd16db63cd44
#
_cell.length_a   1.000
_cell.length_b   1.000
_cell.length_c   1.000
_cell.angle_alpha   90.00
_cell.angle_beta   90.00
_cell.angle_gamma   90.00
#
_symmetry.space_group_name_H-M   'P 1'
#
loop_
_entity.id
_entity.type
_entity.pdbx_description
1 polymer ?
#
loop_
_entity_poly.entity_id
_entity_poly.type
_entity_poly.pdbx_seq_one_letter_code
_entity_poly.pdbx_strand_id
1 'polypeptide(L)'
;MASEQNEDVGLEEVCYGFLFLSSCRPPADMYQRLKSALWLSIGKIVDEETIKLGVNATPQFIGALTEMVWAQIETVSQDLESFAKHAGRSTINVADVMLLTRRNEGLESILRAFVDQQREAATREAEIR
;
A
#
# COMPACT_ATOMS: atom_id res chain seq x y z
N MET A 1 -31.94 -1.20 -12.12
CA MET A 1 -31.03 -2.36 -12.04
C MET A 1 -30.06 -2.30 -13.20
N ALA A 2 -29.01 -1.54 -13.06
CA ALA A 2 -27.83 -1.64 -13.95
C ALA A 2 -26.72 -0.74 -13.41
N SER A 3 -25.51 -1.27 -13.42
CA SER A 3 -24.21 -0.60 -13.32
C SER A 3 -23.62 -0.32 -11.93
N GLU A 4 -23.18 -1.39 -11.31
CA GLU A 4 -22.14 -1.34 -10.27
C GLU A 4 -20.84 -2.07 -10.70
N GLN A 5 -20.51 -2.07 -11.99
CA GLN A 5 -19.43 -2.92 -12.53
C GLN A 5 -18.25 -2.18 -13.14
N ASN A 6 -18.02 -0.88 -12.89
CA ASN A 6 -16.95 -0.20 -13.63
C ASN A 6 -16.02 0.70 -12.79
N GLU A 7 -15.86 0.49 -11.50
CA GLU A 7 -14.98 1.34 -10.66
C GLU A 7 -13.68 0.67 -10.17
N ASP A 8 -13.36 -0.55 -10.63
CA ASP A 8 -12.28 -1.35 -10.01
C ASP A 8 -11.01 -1.55 -10.87
N VAL A 9 -10.96 -1.00 -12.08
CA VAL A 9 -9.92 -1.34 -13.08
C VAL A 9 -8.53 -0.77 -12.74
N GLY A 10 -8.43 0.28 -11.99
CA GLY A 10 -7.15 0.92 -11.64
C GLY A 10 -6.50 0.38 -10.34
N LEU A 11 -7.30 -0.20 -9.47
CA LEU A 11 -6.85 -0.77 -8.19
C LEU A 11 -6.50 -2.26 -8.30
N GLU A 12 -7.01 -2.95 -9.32
CA GLU A 12 -6.72 -4.37 -9.53
C GLU A 12 -5.25 -4.64 -9.83
N GLU A 13 -4.58 -3.81 -10.63
CA GLU A 13 -3.15 -4.02 -10.95
C GLU A 13 -2.26 -3.87 -9.71
N VAL A 14 -2.59 -2.97 -8.81
CA VAL A 14 -1.85 -2.81 -7.54
C VAL A 14 -2.13 -3.97 -6.58
N CYS A 15 -3.37 -4.48 -6.58
CA CYS A 15 -3.78 -5.61 -5.74
C CYS A 15 -3.18 -6.95 -6.19
N TYR A 16 -2.98 -7.19 -7.49
CA TYR A 16 -2.37 -8.43 -7.99
C TYR A 16 -0.93 -8.62 -7.48
N GLY A 17 -0.16 -7.56 -7.39
CA GLY A 17 1.19 -7.61 -6.81
C GLY A 17 1.19 -7.96 -5.32
N PHE A 18 0.13 -7.57 -4.60
CA PHE A 18 0.03 -7.73 -3.15
C PHE A 18 -0.53 -9.11 -2.74
N LEU A 19 -1.51 -9.65 -3.48
CA LEU A 19 -2.07 -10.99 -3.25
C LEU A 19 -1.08 -12.12 -3.50
N PHE A 20 -0.11 -11.89 -4.38
CA PHE A 20 0.94 -12.87 -4.68
C PHE A 20 1.89 -13.10 -3.49
N LEU A 21 2.01 -12.16 -2.58
CA LEU A 21 2.88 -12.25 -1.40
C LEU A 21 2.35 -13.17 -0.30
N SER A 22 1.03 -13.39 -0.22
CA SER A 22 0.41 -14.14 0.88
C SER A 22 0.26 -15.63 0.60
N SER A 23 0.04 -16.04 -0.66
CA SER A 23 -0.26 -17.44 -1.02
C SER A 23 0.91 -18.21 -1.64
N CYS A 24 1.87 -17.51 -2.24
CA CYS A 24 3.11 -18.12 -2.79
C CYS A 24 4.29 -17.31 -2.24
N ARG A 25 5.11 -17.93 -1.40
CA ARG A 25 6.38 -17.32 -1.01
C ARG A 25 7.19 -17.04 -2.27
N PRO A 26 7.44 -15.76 -2.62
CA PRO A 26 8.16 -15.44 -3.84
C PRO A 26 9.55 -16.06 -3.80
N PRO A 27 10.16 -16.39 -4.94
CA PRO A 27 11.54 -16.85 -4.99
C PRO A 27 12.44 -15.83 -4.26
N ALA A 28 13.46 -16.32 -3.57
CA ALA A 28 14.34 -15.51 -2.72
C ALA A 28 14.90 -14.27 -3.44
N ASP A 29 15.15 -14.39 -4.74
CA ASP A 29 15.61 -13.28 -5.58
C ASP A 29 14.58 -12.16 -5.69
N MET A 30 13.31 -12.47 -5.90
CA MET A 30 12.23 -11.47 -5.97
C MET A 30 12.02 -10.76 -4.64
N TYR A 31 12.09 -11.49 -3.53
CA TYR A 31 12.03 -10.92 -2.18
C TYR A 31 13.14 -9.89 -1.95
N GLN A 32 14.37 -10.23 -2.30
CA GLN A 32 15.52 -9.33 -2.16
C GLN A 32 15.38 -8.08 -3.04
N ARG A 33 14.89 -8.24 -4.28
CA ARG A 33 14.68 -7.10 -5.19
C ARG A 33 13.61 -6.15 -4.67
N LEU A 34 12.49 -6.67 -4.15
CA LEU A 34 11.43 -5.85 -3.54
C LEU A 34 11.95 -5.11 -2.30
N LYS A 35 12.70 -5.78 -1.44
CA LYS A 35 13.28 -5.17 -0.24
C LYS A 35 14.30 -4.10 -0.58
N SER A 36 15.12 -4.29 -1.61
CA SER A 36 16.06 -3.29 -2.11
C SER A 36 15.34 -2.07 -2.68
N ALA A 37 14.27 -2.27 -3.44
CA ALA A 37 13.45 -1.18 -3.96
C ALA A 37 12.77 -0.39 -2.83
N LEU A 38 12.28 -1.08 -1.81
CA LEU A 38 11.71 -0.45 -0.61
C LEU A 38 12.75 0.39 0.12
N TRP A 39 13.97 -0.13 0.31
CA TRP A 39 15.07 0.59 0.94
C TRP A 39 15.41 1.90 0.21
N LEU A 40 15.46 1.86 -1.12
CA LEU A 40 15.69 3.06 -1.94
C LEU A 40 14.54 4.08 -1.81
N SER A 41 13.31 3.60 -1.77
CA SER A 41 12.14 4.49 -1.62
C SER A 41 12.10 5.14 -0.25
N ILE A 42 12.37 4.38 0.81
CA ILE A 42 12.46 4.90 2.18
C ILE A 42 13.61 5.89 2.30
N GLY A 43 14.77 5.58 1.70
CA GLY A 43 15.91 6.50 1.67
C GLY A 43 15.56 7.87 1.10
N LYS A 44 14.86 7.92 -0.04
CA LYS A 44 14.40 9.18 -0.65
C LYS A 44 13.45 9.96 0.27
N ILE A 45 12.48 9.29 0.89
CA ILE A 45 11.55 9.94 1.82
C ILE A 45 12.29 10.51 3.03
N VAL A 46 13.21 9.73 3.60
CA VAL A 46 14.03 10.16 4.74
C VAL A 46 14.90 11.36 4.35
N ASP A 47 15.54 11.35 3.19
CA ASP A 47 16.37 12.46 2.71
C ASP A 47 15.53 13.74 2.55
N GLU A 48 14.35 13.65 1.96
CA GLU A 48 13.45 14.81 1.83
C GLU A 48 13.03 15.39 3.19
N GLU A 49 12.70 14.54 4.15
CA GLU A 49 12.28 14.98 5.49
C GLU A 49 13.46 15.51 6.32
N THR A 50 14.64 14.92 6.21
CA THR A 50 15.84 15.40 6.92
C THR A 50 16.28 16.77 6.44
N ILE A 51 16.14 17.07 5.14
CA ILE A 51 16.39 18.41 4.59
C ILE A 51 15.43 19.45 5.22
N LYS A 52 14.14 19.13 5.32
CA LYS A 52 13.15 20.01 5.94
C LYS A 52 13.41 20.26 7.42
N LEU A 53 13.88 19.24 8.12
CA LEU A 53 14.14 19.30 9.56
C LEU A 53 15.55 19.83 9.92
N GLY A 54 16.44 19.97 8.93
CA GLY A 54 17.82 20.39 9.16
C GLY A 54 18.66 19.37 9.94
N VAL A 55 18.37 18.08 9.80
CA VAL A 55 19.07 16.98 10.47
C VAL A 55 19.63 16.00 9.45
N ASN A 56 20.50 15.09 9.88
CA ASN A 56 21.04 14.02 9.03
C ASN A 56 20.59 12.65 9.54
N ALA A 57 20.23 11.76 8.63
CA ALA A 57 19.95 10.36 8.93
C ALA A 57 21.15 9.47 8.60
N THR A 58 21.42 8.48 9.43
CA THR A 58 22.48 7.50 9.17
C THR A 58 21.94 6.36 8.27
N PRO A 59 22.80 5.71 7.46
CA PRO A 59 22.39 4.53 6.69
C PRO A 59 21.80 3.40 7.57
N GLN A 60 22.27 3.26 8.78
CA GLN A 60 21.76 2.29 9.76
C GLN A 60 20.32 2.60 10.17
N PHE A 61 19.97 3.88 10.32
CA PHE A 61 18.61 4.32 10.57
C PHE A 61 17.68 3.95 9.41
N ILE A 62 18.09 4.23 8.16
CA ILE A 62 17.32 3.88 6.97
C ILE A 62 17.12 2.36 6.88
N GLY A 63 18.17 1.58 7.17
CA GLY A 63 18.09 0.12 7.21
C GLY A 63 17.09 -0.38 8.25
N ALA A 64 17.18 0.11 9.49
CA ALA A 64 16.26 -0.27 10.57
C ALA A 64 14.80 0.11 10.25
N LEU A 65 14.58 1.31 9.70
CA LEU A 65 13.26 1.76 9.27
C LEU A 65 12.70 0.86 8.15
N THR A 66 13.54 0.44 7.21
CA THR A 66 13.15 -0.48 6.14
C THR A 66 12.67 -1.83 6.70
N GLU A 67 13.38 -2.38 7.69
CA GLU A 67 12.96 -3.63 8.34
C GLU A 67 11.63 -3.47 9.07
N MET A 68 11.42 -2.37 9.77
CA MET A 68 10.14 -2.09 10.44
C MET A 68 8.98 -1.97 9.46
N VAL A 69 9.17 -1.23 8.37
CA VAL A 69 8.15 -1.06 7.33
C VAL A 69 7.87 -2.39 6.65
N TRP A 70 8.90 -3.19 6.36
CA TRP A 70 8.73 -4.52 5.77
C TRP A 70 7.89 -5.44 6.66
N ALA A 71 8.22 -5.54 7.95
CA ALA A 71 7.44 -6.34 8.90
C ALA A 71 5.98 -5.86 9.00
N GLN A 72 5.75 -4.54 8.94
CA GLN A 72 4.41 -3.98 8.94
C GLN A 72 3.64 -4.32 7.65
N ILE A 73 4.29 -4.30 6.50
CA ILE A 73 3.68 -4.70 5.22
C ILE A 73 3.24 -6.18 5.30
N GLU A 74 4.07 -7.07 5.82
CA GLU A 74 3.72 -8.49 5.98
C GLU A 74 2.49 -8.68 6.89
N THR A 75 2.45 -8.00 8.03
CA THR A 75 1.34 -8.06 8.98
C THR A 75 0.04 -7.54 8.36
N VAL A 76 0.09 -6.36 7.75
CA VAL A 76 -1.06 -5.72 7.09
C VAL A 76 -1.59 -6.59 5.95
N SER A 77 -0.72 -7.23 5.18
CA SER A 77 -1.11 -8.13 4.09
C SER A 77 -1.95 -9.30 4.59
N GLN A 78 -1.54 -9.92 5.71
CA GLN A 78 -2.25 -11.03 6.33
C GLN A 78 -3.62 -10.60 6.87
N ASP A 79 -3.69 -9.42 7.48
CA ASP A 79 -4.95 -8.88 8.00
C ASP A 79 -5.94 -8.59 6.87
N LEU A 80 -5.49 -7.93 5.80
CA LEU A 80 -6.32 -7.62 4.64
C LEU A 80 -6.83 -8.88 3.93
N GLU A 81 -5.98 -9.89 3.78
CA GLU A 81 -6.39 -11.18 3.23
C GLU A 81 -7.46 -11.84 4.11
N SER A 82 -7.29 -11.77 5.43
CA SER A 82 -8.25 -12.32 6.39
C SER A 82 -9.60 -11.60 6.32
N PHE A 83 -9.60 -10.26 6.16
CA PHE A 83 -10.83 -9.48 6.01
C PHE A 83 -11.57 -9.82 4.70
N ALA A 84 -10.85 -9.90 3.58
CA ALA A 84 -11.44 -10.28 2.31
C ALA A 84 -12.05 -11.70 2.35
N LYS A 85 -11.31 -12.67 2.90
CA LYS A 85 -11.78 -14.05 3.08
C LYS A 85 -13.02 -14.14 3.98
N HIS A 86 -13.04 -13.39 5.09
CA HIS A 86 -14.19 -13.32 6.00
C HIS A 86 -15.44 -12.79 5.28
N ALA A 87 -15.28 -11.86 4.37
CA ALA A 87 -16.33 -11.32 3.52
C ALA A 87 -16.69 -12.22 2.31
N GLY A 88 -16.13 -13.42 2.22
CA GLY A 88 -16.39 -14.38 1.13
C GLY A 88 -15.75 -13.97 -0.21
N ARG A 89 -14.76 -13.10 -0.21
CA ARG A 89 -14.09 -12.60 -1.41
C ARG A 89 -12.67 -13.16 -1.53
N SER A 90 -12.20 -13.28 -2.76
CA SER A 90 -10.80 -13.62 -3.08
C SER A 90 -9.93 -12.40 -3.33
N THR A 91 -10.54 -11.21 -3.49
CA THR A 91 -9.86 -9.95 -3.77
C THR A 91 -9.99 -8.99 -2.61
N ILE A 92 -8.90 -8.28 -2.29
CA ILE A 92 -8.87 -7.21 -1.30
C ILE A 92 -9.40 -5.94 -1.96
N ASN A 93 -10.19 -5.17 -1.24
CA ASN A 93 -10.72 -3.90 -1.71
C ASN A 93 -10.45 -2.75 -0.72
N VAL A 94 -10.81 -1.53 -1.13
CA VAL A 94 -10.62 -0.31 -0.32
C VAL A 94 -11.33 -0.41 1.04
N ALA A 95 -12.48 -1.09 1.11
CA ALA A 95 -13.21 -1.26 2.36
C ALA A 95 -12.40 -2.06 3.40
N ASP A 96 -11.61 -3.05 2.97
CA ASP A 96 -10.74 -3.83 3.85
C ASP A 96 -9.62 -2.95 4.41
N VAL A 97 -9.04 -2.08 3.58
CA VAL A 97 -8.01 -1.13 4.01
C VAL A 97 -8.59 -0.11 5.00
N MET A 98 -9.79 0.41 4.75
CA MET A 98 -10.47 1.32 5.68
C MET A 98 -10.83 0.64 7.00
N LEU A 99 -11.15 -0.67 6.96
CA LEU A 99 -11.39 -1.44 8.18
C LEU A 99 -10.11 -1.59 9.04
N LEU A 100 -8.94 -1.70 8.40
CA LEU A 100 -7.66 -1.75 9.10
C LEU A 100 -7.40 -0.48 9.91
N THR A 101 -7.78 0.68 9.39
CA THR A 101 -7.51 2.00 9.99
C THR A 101 -8.53 2.46 11.01
N ARG A 102 -9.61 1.70 11.24
CA ARG A 102 -10.76 2.08 12.11
C ARG A 102 -10.41 2.54 13.53
N ARG A 103 -9.23 2.20 14.03
CA ARG A 103 -8.75 2.58 15.38
C ARG A 103 -7.76 3.74 15.38
N ASN A 104 -7.43 4.27 14.21
CA ASN A 104 -6.46 5.36 14.05
C ASN A 104 -7.04 6.42 13.12
N GLU A 105 -7.71 7.41 13.72
CA GLU A 105 -8.38 8.49 12.98
C GLU A 105 -7.42 9.30 12.09
N GLY A 106 -6.18 9.49 12.53
CA GLY A 106 -5.15 10.18 11.74
C GLY A 106 -4.79 9.40 10.47
N LEU A 107 -4.57 8.10 10.60
CA LEU A 107 -4.28 7.23 9.46
C LEU A 107 -5.50 7.09 8.55
N GLU A 108 -6.70 6.95 9.12
CA GLU A 108 -7.95 6.88 8.36
C GLU A 108 -8.14 8.13 7.49
N SER A 109 -7.92 9.33 8.04
CA SER A 109 -8.09 10.58 7.28
C SER A 109 -7.10 10.69 6.12
N ILE A 110 -5.84 10.29 6.32
CA ILE A 110 -4.81 10.28 5.27
C ILE A 110 -5.16 9.31 4.16
N LEU A 111 -5.55 8.08 4.50
CA LEU A 111 -5.92 7.07 3.51
C LEU A 111 -7.22 7.43 2.76
N ARG A 112 -8.19 8.03 3.44
CA ARG A 112 -9.41 8.51 2.81
C ARG A 112 -9.12 9.58 1.77
N ALA A 113 -8.31 10.58 2.13
CA ALA A 113 -7.88 11.63 1.21
C ALA A 113 -7.11 11.06 -0.01
N PHE A 114 -6.27 10.06 0.22
CA PHE A 114 -5.55 9.37 -0.86
C PHE A 114 -6.50 8.63 -1.81
N VAL A 115 -7.47 7.90 -1.29
CA VAL A 115 -8.49 7.20 -2.11
C VAL A 115 -9.31 8.18 -2.94
N ASP A 116 -9.73 9.29 -2.34
CA ASP A 116 -10.49 10.32 -3.05
C ASP A 116 -9.66 10.96 -4.19
N GLN A 117 -8.39 11.24 -3.93
CA GLN A 117 -7.46 11.73 -4.94
C GLN A 117 -7.29 10.74 -6.11
N GLN A 118 -7.17 9.45 -5.84
CA GLN A 118 -7.07 8.42 -6.87
C GLN A 118 -8.35 8.33 -7.71
N ARG A 119 -9.53 8.40 -7.09
CA ARG A 119 -10.82 8.42 -7.79
C ARG A 119 -10.96 9.63 -8.72
N GLU A 120 -10.58 10.81 -8.25
CA GLU A 120 -10.60 12.02 -9.07
C GLU A 120 -9.64 11.92 -10.27
N ALA A 121 -8.44 11.35 -10.07
CA ALA A 121 -7.48 11.15 -11.15
C ALA A 121 -8.04 10.19 -12.21
N ALA A 122 -8.63 9.07 -11.82
CA ALA A 122 -9.25 8.11 -12.72
C ALA A 122 -10.43 8.71 -13.51
N THR A 123 -11.24 9.54 -12.87
CA THR A 123 -12.35 10.23 -13.53
C THR A 123 -11.84 11.20 -14.60
N ARG A 124 -10.79 11.98 -14.31
CA ARG A 124 -10.18 12.89 -15.29
C ARG A 124 -9.60 12.17 -16.49
N GLU A 125 -8.96 11.03 -16.29
CA GLU A 125 -8.42 10.21 -17.39
C GLU A 125 -9.53 9.64 -18.27
N ALA A 126 -10.67 9.28 -17.69
CA ALA A 126 -11.85 8.80 -18.42
C ALA A 126 -12.52 9.91 -19.26
N GLU A 127 -12.50 11.17 -18.80
CA GLU A 127 -13.05 12.31 -19.53
C GLU A 127 -12.17 12.74 -20.73
N ILE A 128 -10.87 12.49 -20.67
CA ILE A 128 -9.91 12.86 -21.74
C ILE A 128 -9.93 11.84 -22.90
N ARG A 129 -10.51 10.67 -22.71
CA ARG A 129 -10.57 9.57 -23.71
C ARG A 129 -11.81 9.61 -24.58
#